data_2fb01610fdb71fc2b4b752bebabd9ae8
#
_entry.id   2fb01610fdb71fc2b4b752bebabd9ae8
#
_cell.length_a   1.000
_cell.length_b   1.000
_cell.length_c   1.000
_cell.angle_alpha   90.00
_cell.angle_beta   90.00
_cell.angle_gamma   90.00
#
_symmetry.space_group_name_H-M   'P 1'
#
loop_
_entity.id
_entity.type
_entity.pdbx_description
1 polymer ?
#
loop_
_entity_poly.entity_id
_entity_poly.type
_entity_poly.pdbx_seq_one_letter_code
_entity_poly.pdbx_strand_id
1 'polypeptide(L)'
;MQRLEQRSPDAILLLFLIAQTVDITMPVFALLALVAYSVSLALIVPGLLQKNGGWRRMAIISAVIALVCHAIALEARILPDGDSGQNLSLLNVGSLVSLMICTVMTIVASRNRGWLLLPIVYAFALINL
;
A
#
# COMPACT_ATOMS: atom_id res chain seq x y z
N MET A 1 -38.50 10.59 -26.84
CA MET A 1 -37.74 9.47 -26.33
C MET A 1 -36.52 9.14 -27.22
N GLN A 2 -35.75 10.15 -27.66
CA GLN A 2 -34.59 10.01 -28.55
C GLN A 2 -33.55 11.10 -28.25
N ARG A 3 -33.10 11.22 -26.99
CA ARG A 3 -32.07 12.19 -26.60
C ARG A 3 -30.93 11.58 -25.78
N LEU A 4 -30.73 10.29 -25.85
CA LEU A 4 -29.66 9.62 -25.07
C LEU A 4 -28.52 9.03 -25.93
N GLU A 5 -28.53 9.27 -27.24
CA GLU A 5 -27.61 8.56 -28.15
C GLU A 5 -26.55 9.45 -28.81
N GLN A 6 -26.28 10.61 -28.27
CA GLN A 6 -25.16 11.44 -28.74
C GLN A 6 -24.08 11.62 -27.65
N ARG A 7 -23.65 10.50 -27.07
CA ARG A 7 -22.38 10.47 -26.38
C ARG A 7 -21.29 10.56 -27.44
N SER A 8 -20.63 11.73 -27.52
CA SER A 8 -19.56 11.95 -28.50
C SER A 8 -18.53 10.82 -28.38
N PRO A 9 -18.04 10.25 -29.49
CA PRO A 9 -17.04 9.18 -29.47
C PRO A 9 -15.80 9.57 -28.67
N ASP A 10 -15.51 10.87 -28.57
CA ASP A 10 -14.41 11.42 -27.78
C ASP A 10 -14.58 11.21 -26.27
N ALA A 11 -15.83 11.31 -25.75
CA ALA A 11 -16.10 11.06 -24.33
C ALA A 11 -15.94 9.57 -23.97
N ILE A 12 -16.29 8.66 -24.87
CA ILE A 12 -16.11 7.20 -24.68
C ILE A 12 -14.62 6.87 -24.72
N LEU A 13 -13.87 7.47 -25.66
CA LEU A 13 -12.41 7.28 -25.77
C LEU A 13 -11.68 7.80 -24.55
N LEU A 14 -12.10 8.94 -24.02
CA LEU A 14 -11.54 9.56 -22.80
C LEU A 14 -11.82 8.71 -21.56
N LEU A 15 -13.04 8.19 -21.41
CA LEU A 15 -13.42 7.24 -20.36
C LEU A 15 -12.62 5.94 -20.44
N PHE A 16 -12.40 5.41 -21.65
CA PHE A 16 -11.60 4.21 -21.87
C PHE A 16 -10.12 4.43 -21.52
N LEU A 17 -9.54 5.57 -21.90
CA LEU A 17 -8.18 5.96 -21.54
C LEU A 17 -8.04 6.16 -20.02
N ILE A 18 -9.01 6.80 -19.37
CA ILE A 18 -9.02 6.95 -17.90
C ILE A 18 -9.13 5.60 -17.22
N ALA A 19 -10.00 4.71 -17.69
CA ALA A 19 -10.13 3.35 -17.16
C ALA A 19 -8.82 2.55 -17.30
N GLN A 20 -8.16 2.63 -18.45
CA GLN A 20 -6.85 1.98 -18.65
C GLN A 20 -5.75 2.56 -17.75
N THR A 21 -5.72 3.87 -17.52
CA THR A 21 -4.74 4.47 -16.61
C THR A 21 -4.99 4.06 -15.17
N VAL A 22 -6.24 3.93 -14.73
CA VAL A 22 -6.62 3.44 -13.40
C VAL A 22 -6.19 1.98 -13.24
N ASP A 23 -6.45 1.11 -14.23
CA ASP A 23 -6.06 -0.31 -14.19
C ASP A 23 -4.54 -0.53 -14.08
N ILE A 24 -3.73 0.36 -14.64
CA ILE A 24 -2.27 0.28 -14.58
C ILE A 24 -1.72 0.86 -13.25
N THR A 25 -2.36 1.90 -12.70
CA THR A 25 -1.88 2.56 -11.48
C THR A 25 -2.06 1.70 -10.23
N MET A 26 -3.11 0.87 -10.17
CA MET A 26 -3.38 -0.03 -9.05
C MET A 26 -2.24 -1.02 -8.75
N PRO A 27 -1.79 -1.83 -9.74
CA PRO A 27 -0.66 -2.74 -9.52
C PRO A 27 0.64 -1.99 -9.24
N VAL A 28 0.82 -0.76 -9.75
CA VAL A 28 2.02 0.05 -9.51
C VAL A 28 2.14 0.43 -8.03
N PHE A 29 1.07 0.90 -7.38
CA PHE A 29 1.11 1.22 -5.95
C PHE A 29 1.36 0.00 -5.07
N ALA A 30 0.79 -1.16 -5.41
CA ALA A 30 1.06 -2.41 -4.71
C ALA A 30 2.54 -2.84 -4.88
N LEU A 31 3.08 -2.69 -6.08
CA LEU A 31 4.48 -2.98 -6.40
C LEU A 31 5.43 -2.02 -5.67
N LEU A 32 5.12 -0.72 -5.63
CA LEU A 32 5.86 0.27 -4.86
C LEU A 32 5.85 -0.03 -3.36
N ALA A 33 4.71 -0.42 -2.81
CA ALA A 33 4.61 -0.83 -1.42
C ALA A 33 5.47 -2.07 -1.13
N LEU A 34 5.44 -3.08 -2.00
CA LEU A 34 6.25 -4.28 -1.90
C LEU A 34 7.75 -3.96 -1.92
N VAL A 35 8.20 -3.13 -2.86
CA VAL A 35 9.60 -2.69 -2.95
C VAL A 35 10.00 -1.90 -1.71
N ALA A 36 9.15 -0.96 -1.25
CA ALA A 36 9.44 -0.14 -0.08
C ALA A 36 9.51 -0.96 1.22
N TYR A 37 8.64 -1.97 1.41
CA TYR A 37 8.74 -2.91 2.53
C TYR A 37 10.01 -3.77 2.44
N SER A 38 10.38 -4.23 1.25
CA SER A 38 11.61 -5.01 1.05
C SER A 38 12.86 -4.18 1.36
N VAL A 39 12.90 -2.93 0.93
CA VAL A 39 13.98 -1.98 1.26
C VAL A 39 14.02 -1.73 2.77
N SER A 40 12.87 -1.52 3.40
CA SER A 40 12.79 -1.34 4.85
C SER A 40 13.34 -2.54 5.60
N LEU A 41 12.98 -3.77 5.20
CA LEU A 41 13.53 -5.00 5.77
C LEU A 41 15.05 -5.11 5.57
N ALA A 42 15.53 -4.81 4.36
CA ALA A 42 16.95 -4.85 4.03
C ALA A 42 17.79 -3.84 4.84
N LEU A 43 17.19 -2.72 5.27
CA LEU A 43 17.83 -1.74 6.12
C LEU A 43 17.78 -2.12 7.60
N ILE A 44 16.64 -2.68 8.06
CA ILE A 44 16.43 -3.00 9.48
C ILE A 44 17.29 -4.18 9.91
N VAL A 45 17.35 -5.26 9.11
CA VAL A 45 18.04 -6.50 9.49
C VAL A 45 19.55 -6.25 9.73
N PRO A 46 20.32 -5.67 8.78
CA PRO A 46 21.72 -5.37 9.06
C PRO A 46 21.90 -4.23 10.07
N GLY A 47 20.96 -3.29 10.14
CA GLY A 47 21.00 -2.17 11.09
C GLY A 47 20.83 -2.60 12.54
N LEU A 48 20.12 -3.70 12.82
CA LEU A 48 20.03 -4.31 14.15
C LEU A 48 21.36 -4.94 14.59
N LEU A 49 22.15 -5.42 13.63
CA LEU A 49 23.46 -6.02 13.88
C LEU A 49 24.56 -4.97 14.01
N GLN A 50 24.40 -3.81 13.37
CA GLN A 50 25.36 -2.70 13.41
C GLN A 50 24.87 -1.60 14.33
N LYS A 51 25.72 -1.16 15.28
CA LYS A 51 25.40 -0.12 16.27
C LYS A 51 25.29 1.32 15.70
N ASN A 52 25.40 1.53 14.41
CA ASN A 52 25.37 2.86 13.80
C ASN A 52 23.92 3.38 13.64
N GLY A 53 23.57 4.48 14.31
CA GLY A 53 22.20 5.00 14.40
C GLY A 53 21.60 5.63 13.14
N GLY A 54 22.39 5.83 12.07
CA GLY A 54 21.91 6.53 10.85
C GLY A 54 20.86 5.76 10.04
N TRP A 55 20.91 4.42 10.08
CA TRP A 55 19.98 3.55 9.36
C TRP A 55 18.52 3.68 9.82
N ARG A 56 18.29 4.07 11.09
CA ARG A 56 16.95 4.21 11.68
C ARG A 56 16.08 5.22 10.95
N ARG A 57 16.64 6.38 10.58
CA ARG A 57 15.88 7.42 9.83
C ARG A 57 15.47 6.92 8.46
N MET A 58 16.39 6.27 7.75
CA MET A 58 16.10 5.71 6.41
C MET A 58 15.06 4.59 6.48
N ALA A 59 15.16 3.71 7.48
CA ALA A 59 14.19 2.65 7.70
C ALA A 59 12.79 3.20 8.02
N ILE A 60 12.68 4.26 8.85
CA ILE A 60 11.39 4.89 9.14
C ILE A 60 10.80 5.56 7.89
N ILE A 61 11.62 6.29 7.12
CA ILE A 61 11.16 6.96 5.91
C ILE A 61 10.63 5.93 4.89
N SER A 62 11.39 4.87 4.64
CA SER A 62 10.95 3.80 3.71
C SER A 62 9.70 3.08 4.21
N ALA A 63 9.57 2.87 5.53
CA ALA A 63 8.40 2.29 6.14
C ALA A 63 7.15 3.17 5.99
N VAL A 64 7.28 4.48 6.19
CA VAL A 64 6.17 5.43 6.00
C VAL A 64 5.74 5.46 4.55
N ILE A 65 6.67 5.47 3.61
CA ILE A 65 6.35 5.40 2.17
C ILE A 65 5.61 4.09 1.86
N ALA A 66 6.09 2.95 2.38
CA ALA A 66 5.45 1.66 2.21
C ALA A 66 4.01 1.65 2.74
N LEU A 67 3.78 2.19 3.95
CA LEU A 67 2.45 2.29 4.56
C LEU A 67 1.50 3.15 3.73
N VAL A 68 1.95 4.30 3.23
CA VAL A 68 1.14 5.19 2.39
C VAL A 68 0.77 4.49 1.08
N CYS A 69 1.74 3.89 0.38
CA CYS A 69 1.48 3.16 -0.86
C CYS A 69 0.53 1.96 -0.63
N HIS A 70 0.69 1.24 0.50
CA HIS A 70 -0.17 0.12 0.87
C HIS A 70 -1.61 0.61 1.14
N ALA A 71 -1.77 1.72 1.87
CA ALA A 71 -3.09 2.31 2.14
C ALA A 71 -3.81 2.72 0.85
N ILE A 72 -3.11 3.38 -0.08
CA ILE A 72 -3.68 3.77 -1.38
C ILE A 72 -4.07 2.54 -2.20
N ALA A 73 -3.21 1.52 -2.26
CA ALA A 73 -3.50 0.28 -2.98
C ALA A 73 -4.70 -0.47 -2.39
N LEU A 74 -4.88 -0.40 -1.07
CA LEU A 74 -6.00 -1.04 -0.38
C LEU A 74 -7.30 -0.28 -0.56
N GLU A 75 -7.28 1.06 -0.46
CA GLU A 75 -8.44 1.93 -0.67
C GLU A 75 -9.04 1.67 -2.06
N ALA A 76 -8.21 1.60 -3.05
CA ALA A 76 -8.60 1.34 -4.42
C ALA A 76 -9.22 -0.06 -4.65
N ARG A 77 -8.92 -1.04 -3.79
CA ARG A 77 -9.52 -2.37 -3.84
C ARG A 77 -10.83 -2.48 -3.07
N ILE A 78 -10.97 -1.69 -1.99
CA ILE A 78 -12.16 -1.73 -1.11
C ILE A 78 -13.28 -0.85 -1.66
N LEU A 79 -12.94 0.27 -2.31
CA LEU A 79 -13.87 1.25 -2.88
C LEU A 79 -13.80 1.20 -4.42
N PRO A 80 -14.33 0.15 -5.07
CA PRO A 80 -14.45 0.17 -6.51
C PRO A 80 -15.43 1.26 -6.94
N ASP A 81 -15.08 2.03 -7.96
CA ASP A 81 -15.95 3.05 -8.56
C ASP A 81 -17.27 2.43 -9.04
N GLY A 82 -18.35 2.68 -8.32
CA GLY A 82 -19.70 2.26 -8.72
C GLY A 82 -20.56 1.76 -7.56
N ASP A 83 -21.87 1.60 -7.82
CA ASP A 83 -22.94 1.19 -6.90
C ASP A 83 -22.81 -0.24 -6.30
N SER A 84 -21.68 -0.90 -6.49
CA SER A 84 -21.47 -2.31 -6.14
C SER A 84 -21.04 -2.58 -4.70
N GLY A 85 -21.11 -1.59 -3.82
CA GLY A 85 -20.78 -1.77 -2.39
C GLY A 85 -19.30 -2.06 -2.11
N GLN A 86 -18.93 -2.14 -0.85
CA GLN A 86 -17.56 -2.41 -0.41
C GLN A 86 -17.16 -3.87 -0.68
N ASN A 87 -16.06 -4.09 -1.38
CA ASN A 87 -15.53 -5.42 -1.60
C ASN A 87 -14.70 -5.90 -0.38
N LEU A 88 -15.40 -6.40 0.64
CA LEU A 88 -14.81 -6.93 1.87
C LEU A 88 -14.45 -8.42 1.71
N SER A 89 -13.66 -8.75 0.72
CA SER A 89 -13.11 -10.11 0.63
C SER A 89 -12.17 -10.40 1.81
N LEU A 90 -12.02 -11.66 2.17
CA LEU A 90 -11.15 -12.09 3.27
C LEU A 90 -9.71 -11.56 3.11
N LEU A 91 -9.22 -11.51 1.87
CA LEU A 91 -7.89 -10.96 1.54
C LEU A 91 -7.81 -9.45 1.79
N ASN A 92 -8.85 -8.70 1.46
CA ASN A 92 -8.88 -7.25 1.70
C ASN A 92 -8.93 -6.94 3.20
N VAL A 93 -9.69 -7.72 3.98
CA VAL A 93 -9.72 -7.60 5.44
C VAL A 93 -8.36 -7.97 6.04
N GLY A 94 -7.72 -9.03 5.58
CA GLY A 94 -6.37 -9.42 6.00
C GLY A 94 -5.34 -8.32 5.72
N SER A 95 -5.41 -7.71 4.54
CA SER A 95 -4.54 -6.59 4.16
C SER A 95 -4.79 -5.34 5.01
N LEU A 96 -6.06 -5.03 5.34
CA LEU A 96 -6.41 -3.93 6.24
C LEU A 96 -5.84 -4.15 7.65
N VAL A 97 -6.00 -5.34 8.19
CA VAL A 97 -5.47 -5.71 9.51
C VAL A 97 -3.94 -5.61 9.52
N SER A 98 -3.27 -6.12 8.49
CA SER A 98 -1.81 -6.03 8.38
C SER A 98 -1.33 -4.58 8.30
N LEU A 99 -2.03 -3.70 7.56
CA LEU A 99 -1.74 -2.27 7.49
C LEU A 99 -1.85 -1.61 8.87
N MET A 100 -2.92 -1.92 9.62
CA MET A 100 -3.13 -1.39 10.98
C MET A 100 -1.99 -1.82 11.92
N ILE A 101 -1.65 -3.11 11.91
CA ILE A 101 -0.55 -3.64 12.74
C ILE A 101 0.77 -2.98 12.36
N CYS A 102 1.09 -2.87 11.07
CA CYS A 102 2.32 -2.21 10.60
C CYS A 102 2.39 -0.75 11.04
N THR A 103 1.28 -0.03 10.96
CA THR A 103 1.20 1.37 11.37
C THR A 103 1.50 1.53 12.87
N VAL A 104 0.81 0.76 13.70
CA VAL A 104 1.00 0.79 15.17
C VAL A 104 2.44 0.41 15.53
N MET A 105 2.97 -0.66 14.94
CA MET A 105 4.33 -1.12 15.23
C MET A 105 5.40 -0.15 14.75
N THR A 106 5.18 0.53 13.61
CA THR A 106 6.10 1.58 13.14
C THR A 106 6.12 2.77 14.11
N ILE A 107 4.96 3.18 14.64
CA ILE A 107 4.86 4.24 15.65
C ILE A 107 5.56 3.82 16.96
N VAL A 108 5.29 2.62 17.44
CA VAL A 108 5.90 2.08 18.66
C VAL A 108 7.42 1.99 18.51
N ALA A 109 7.90 1.48 17.38
CA ALA A 109 9.33 1.35 17.10
C ALA A 109 10.02 2.71 16.97
N SER A 110 9.36 3.72 16.42
CA SER A 110 9.91 5.08 16.32
C SER A 110 10.14 5.74 17.69
N ARG A 111 9.32 5.38 18.67
CA ARG A 111 9.38 5.92 20.05
C ARG A 111 10.21 5.06 21.01
N ASN A 112 10.21 3.75 20.85
CA ASN A 112 10.75 2.78 21.77
C ASN A 112 11.75 1.82 21.09
N ARG A 113 12.26 0.83 21.88
CA ARG A 113 13.20 -0.20 21.42
C ARG A 113 12.53 -1.38 20.67
N GLY A 114 11.32 -1.21 20.14
CA GLY A 114 10.53 -2.25 19.43
C GLY A 114 11.05 -2.66 18.05
N TRP A 115 12.26 -2.27 17.68
CA TRP A 115 12.87 -2.52 16.36
C TRP A 115 13.01 -4.00 15.99
N LEU A 116 13.12 -4.90 16.99
CA LEU A 116 13.24 -6.35 16.76
C LEU A 116 11.99 -6.98 16.19
N LEU A 117 10.81 -6.40 16.45
CA LEU A 117 9.52 -6.92 15.97
C LEU A 117 9.16 -6.43 14.57
N LEU A 118 9.76 -5.32 14.12
CA LEU A 118 9.49 -4.74 12.81
C LEU A 118 9.72 -5.69 11.64
N PRO A 119 10.82 -6.47 11.54
CA PRO A 119 11.04 -7.39 10.44
C PRO A 119 9.92 -8.44 10.31
N ILE A 120 9.42 -8.94 11.43
CA ILE A 120 8.36 -9.95 11.47
C ILE A 120 7.06 -9.34 10.94
N VAL A 121 6.72 -8.14 11.41
CA VAL A 121 5.49 -7.44 11.00
C VAL A 121 5.53 -7.06 9.52
N TYR A 122 6.65 -6.59 9.02
CA TYR A 122 6.79 -6.24 7.60
C TYR A 122 6.83 -7.46 6.68
N ALA A 123 7.42 -8.58 7.12
CA ALA A 123 7.33 -9.84 6.40
C ALA A 123 5.87 -10.33 6.31
N PHE A 124 5.10 -10.20 7.39
CA PHE A 124 3.68 -10.51 7.40
C PHE A 124 2.88 -9.60 6.45
N ALA A 125 3.18 -8.31 6.43
CA ALA A 125 2.55 -7.36 5.49
C ALA A 125 2.85 -7.70 4.03
N LEU A 126 4.09 -8.10 3.72
CA LEU A 126 4.48 -8.53 2.37
C LEU A 126 3.69 -9.74 1.87
N ILE A 127 3.38 -10.69 2.77
CA ILE A 127 2.59 -11.88 2.43
C ILE A 127 1.13 -11.51 2.15
N ASN A 128 0.59 -10.49 2.83
CA ASN A 128 -0.80 -10.08 2.73
C ASN A 128 -1.05 -8.93 1.71
N LEU A 129 -0.02 -8.39 1.13
CA LEU A 129 -0.11 -7.33 0.14
C LEU A 129 -0.50 -7.86 -1.25
#